data_cab47b0f2d2bd529eb288150de212e79
#
_entry.id   cab47b0f2d2bd529eb288150de212e79
#
_cell.length_a   1.000
_cell.length_b   1.000
_cell.length_c   1.000
_cell.angle_alpha   90.00
_cell.angle_beta   90.00
_cell.angle_gamma   90.00
#
_symmetry.space_group_name_H-M   'P 1'
#
loop_
_entity.id
_entity.type
_entity.pdbx_description
1 polymer ?
#
loop_
_entity_poly.entity_id
_entity_poly.type
_entity_poly.pdbx_seq_one_letter_code
_entity_poly.pdbx_strand_id
1 'polypeptide(L)'
;AAIPETVIKTAGSLVTLHKRGRLIVSSYEALRHHRLDLFTVILRQIGAYIARRQMKDAVDVLLNGDGTNTGITVTALTAAPTYNDLVTLWGKLSDYNFNTILAGTTALQALLKITEFKDAQASLNIKGAGKLITPLGATLIHVPSMDAKKIIALDKNCALEMVQAGDVLTDYDKLIDRQMERAAVSAVAGFAQIYGGAAQGLSY
;
A
#
# COMPACT_ATOMS: atom_id res chain seq x y z
N ALA A 1 -40.21 11.06 13.91
CA ALA A 1 -39.47 10.33 12.90
C ALA A 1 -38.67 9.22 13.61
N ALA A 2 -38.77 7.97 13.16
CA ALA A 2 -37.98 6.88 13.71
C ALA A 2 -36.54 7.01 13.25
N ILE A 3 -35.60 6.81 14.17
CA ILE A 3 -34.18 6.77 13.84
C ILE A 3 -33.92 5.44 13.09
N PRO A 4 -33.28 5.46 11.90
CA PRO A 4 -32.99 4.24 11.17
C PRO A 4 -32.02 3.36 11.97
N GLU A 5 -32.32 2.07 12.04
CA GLU A 5 -31.48 1.09 12.73
C GLU A 5 -30.37 0.61 11.78
N THR A 6 -29.13 0.65 12.24
CA THR A 6 -27.99 0.08 11.55
C THR A 6 -27.58 -1.21 12.25
N VAL A 7 -27.69 -2.34 11.55
CA VAL A 7 -27.32 -3.65 12.08
C VAL A 7 -25.89 -3.98 11.67
N ILE A 8 -25.00 -4.12 12.65
CA ILE A 8 -23.62 -4.60 12.43
C ILE A 8 -23.64 -6.11 12.43
N LYS A 9 -23.25 -6.72 11.31
CA LYS A 9 -23.12 -8.18 11.16
C LYS A 9 -21.66 -8.56 11.01
N THR A 10 -21.26 -9.68 11.60
CA THR A 10 -19.95 -10.28 11.37
C THR A 10 -19.93 -10.87 9.95
N ALA A 11 -18.87 -10.62 9.19
CA ALA A 11 -18.67 -11.23 7.87
C ALA A 11 -18.57 -12.74 8.01
N GLY A 12 -19.21 -13.48 7.11
CA GLY A 12 -19.21 -14.95 7.13
C GLY A 12 -17.92 -15.58 6.65
N SER A 13 -16.98 -14.82 6.08
CA SER A 13 -15.70 -15.30 5.57
C SER A 13 -14.52 -14.81 6.40
N LEU A 14 -13.50 -15.66 6.50
CA LEU A 14 -12.27 -15.39 7.22
C LEU A 14 -11.31 -14.60 6.31
N VAL A 15 -10.61 -13.62 6.88
CA VAL A 15 -9.54 -12.89 6.19
C VAL A 15 -8.34 -13.82 5.98
N THR A 16 -7.87 -13.93 4.74
CA THR A 16 -6.69 -14.73 4.44
C THR A 16 -5.43 -13.99 4.88
N LEU A 17 -4.66 -14.61 5.78
CA LEU A 17 -3.40 -14.08 6.27
C LEU A 17 -2.23 -14.64 5.46
N HIS A 18 -1.32 -13.75 5.04
CA HIS A 18 -0.11 -14.11 4.33
C HIS A 18 1.13 -13.91 5.20
N LYS A 19 1.94 -14.96 5.34
CA LYS A 19 3.26 -14.85 5.97
C LYS A 19 4.26 -14.29 4.96
N ARG A 20 4.89 -13.16 5.29
CA ARG A 20 5.92 -12.51 4.49
C ARG A 20 7.20 -12.40 5.31
N GLY A 21 8.32 -12.82 4.77
CA GLY A 21 9.58 -12.80 5.51
C GLY A 21 10.78 -13.08 4.63
N ARG A 22 11.96 -13.01 5.25
CA ARG A 22 13.24 -13.36 4.66
C ARG A 22 14.14 -14.04 5.69
N LEU A 23 14.94 -14.98 5.21
CA LEU A 23 16.02 -15.64 5.94
C LEU A 23 17.35 -15.02 5.50
N ILE A 24 18.16 -14.61 6.47
CA ILE A 24 19.56 -14.22 6.28
C ILE A 24 20.42 -15.39 6.75
N VAL A 25 21.41 -15.75 5.97
CA VAL A 25 22.42 -16.75 6.35
C VAL A 25 23.79 -16.11 6.18
N SER A 26 24.64 -16.19 7.19
CA SER A 26 26.00 -15.66 7.16
C SER A 26 26.98 -16.61 7.83
N SER A 27 28.22 -16.66 7.35
CA SER A 27 29.28 -17.40 8.03
C SER A 27 29.79 -16.62 9.25
N TYR A 28 30.35 -17.34 10.24
CA TYR A 28 30.96 -16.72 11.42
C TYR A 28 32.08 -15.74 11.05
N GLU A 29 32.86 -16.06 10.02
CA GLU A 29 33.93 -15.21 9.54
C GLU A 29 33.42 -13.89 8.95
N ALA A 30 32.35 -13.95 8.13
CA ALA A 30 31.72 -12.76 7.58
C ALA A 30 31.18 -11.84 8.68
N LEU A 31 30.56 -12.39 9.73
CA LEU A 31 30.04 -11.60 10.86
C LEU A 31 31.16 -10.96 11.68
N ARG A 32 32.34 -11.62 11.82
CA ARG A 32 33.49 -11.08 12.57
C ARG A 32 34.22 -9.97 11.83
N HIS A 33 34.24 -10.04 10.49
CA HIS A 33 35.01 -9.11 9.65
C HIS A 33 34.19 -7.97 9.09
N HIS A 34 32.83 -8.10 9.05
CA HIS A 34 31.95 -7.03 8.60
C HIS A 34 31.57 -6.10 9.75
N ARG A 35 31.62 -4.79 9.47
CA ARG A 35 31.15 -3.77 10.38
C ARG A 35 29.65 -3.91 10.64
N LEU A 36 29.21 -3.64 11.87
CA LEU A 36 27.81 -3.67 12.31
C LEU A 36 26.83 -2.91 11.37
N ASP A 37 27.32 -1.93 10.64
CA ASP A 37 26.54 -1.12 9.70
C ASP A 37 25.88 -1.93 8.57
N LEU A 38 26.58 -2.96 8.04
CA LEU A 38 26.04 -3.80 6.96
C LEU A 38 24.82 -4.59 7.42
N PHE A 39 24.84 -5.12 8.63
CA PHE A 39 23.72 -5.89 9.19
C PHE A 39 22.46 -5.00 9.34
N THR A 40 22.62 -3.77 9.82
CA THR A 40 21.54 -2.79 9.93
C THR A 40 20.96 -2.45 8.57
N VAL A 41 21.78 -2.29 7.54
CA VAL A 41 21.32 -2.04 6.16
C VAL A 41 20.50 -3.21 5.64
N ILE A 42 20.95 -4.46 5.86
CA ILE A 42 20.24 -5.67 5.44
C ILE A 42 18.89 -5.77 6.15
N LEU A 43 18.81 -5.53 7.46
CA LEU A 43 17.57 -5.55 8.22
C LEU A 43 16.57 -4.51 7.70
N ARG A 44 17.03 -3.29 7.39
CA ARG A 44 16.17 -2.26 6.76
C ARG A 44 15.65 -2.70 5.40
N GLN A 45 16.48 -3.35 4.59
CA GLN A 45 16.06 -3.89 3.28
C GLN A 45 15.01 -4.99 3.42
N ILE A 46 15.11 -5.84 4.44
CA ILE A 46 14.09 -6.86 4.74
C ILE A 46 12.78 -6.20 5.15
N GLY A 47 12.81 -5.23 6.07
CA GLY A 47 11.63 -4.47 6.45
C GLY A 47 10.95 -3.81 5.25
N ALA A 48 11.72 -3.16 4.38
CA ALA A 48 11.21 -2.56 3.15
C ALA A 48 10.65 -3.60 2.15
N TYR A 49 11.23 -4.79 2.10
CA TYR A 49 10.69 -5.89 1.29
C TYR A 49 9.33 -6.37 1.81
N ILE A 50 9.21 -6.60 3.12
CA ILE A 50 7.96 -7.03 3.76
C ILE A 50 6.87 -5.98 3.52
N ALA A 51 7.15 -4.70 3.78
CA ALA A 51 6.21 -3.61 3.57
C ALA A 51 5.72 -3.52 2.10
N ARG A 52 6.63 -3.69 1.12
CA ARG A 52 6.25 -3.70 -0.30
C ARG A 52 5.36 -4.89 -0.66
N ARG A 53 5.58 -6.06 -0.05
CA ARG A 53 4.74 -7.24 -0.27
C ARG A 53 3.36 -7.07 0.37
N GLN A 54 3.29 -6.52 1.57
CA GLN A 54 2.03 -6.18 2.22
C GLN A 54 1.25 -5.12 1.42
N MET A 55 1.92 -4.08 0.91
CA MET A 55 1.30 -3.09 0.04
C MET A 55 0.73 -3.74 -1.24
N LYS A 56 1.44 -4.70 -1.82
CA LYS A 56 0.92 -5.46 -2.97
C LYS A 56 -0.33 -6.24 -2.59
N ASP A 57 -0.32 -6.96 -1.48
CA ASP A 57 -1.47 -7.74 -1.00
C ASP A 57 -2.68 -6.81 -0.75
N ALA A 58 -2.46 -5.61 -0.17
CA ALA A 58 -3.50 -4.61 0.03
C ALA A 58 -4.12 -4.12 -1.30
N VAL A 59 -3.28 -3.82 -2.29
CA VAL A 59 -3.75 -3.40 -3.63
C VAL A 59 -4.47 -4.54 -4.35
N ASP A 60 -3.99 -5.77 -4.22
CA ASP A 60 -4.64 -6.95 -4.82
C ASP A 60 -6.05 -7.15 -4.22
N VAL A 61 -6.23 -6.95 -2.91
CA VAL A 61 -7.55 -6.99 -2.25
C VAL A 61 -8.45 -5.86 -2.74
N LEU A 62 -7.95 -4.63 -2.87
CA LEU A 62 -8.74 -3.52 -3.43
C LEU A 62 -9.20 -3.80 -4.86
N LEU A 63 -8.33 -4.32 -5.73
CA LEU A 63 -8.64 -4.55 -7.14
C LEU A 63 -9.50 -5.78 -7.39
N ASN A 64 -9.28 -6.86 -6.65
CA ASN A 64 -9.88 -8.16 -6.91
C ASN A 64 -10.91 -8.58 -5.85
N GLY A 65 -10.97 -7.85 -4.73
CA GLY A 65 -11.79 -8.20 -3.57
C GLY A 65 -11.06 -9.10 -2.57
N ASP A 66 -11.72 -9.35 -1.45
CA ASP A 66 -11.22 -10.15 -0.33
C ASP A 66 -11.87 -11.55 -0.24
N GLY A 67 -12.64 -11.94 -1.24
CA GLY A 67 -13.41 -13.19 -1.27
C GLY A 67 -14.83 -13.05 -0.73
N THR A 68 -15.14 -12.00 0.03
CA THR A 68 -16.49 -11.62 0.46
C THR A 68 -17.00 -10.42 -0.34
N ASN A 69 -16.16 -9.40 -0.44
CA ASN A 69 -16.44 -8.19 -1.18
C ASN A 69 -15.81 -8.27 -2.57
N THR A 70 -16.50 -7.72 -3.56
CA THR A 70 -15.97 -7.55 -4.92
C THR A 70 -14.92 -6.43 -4.93
N GLY A 71 -13.97 -6.51 -5.86
CA GLY A 71 -13.01 -5.44 -6.06
C GLY A 71 -13.67 -4.10 -6.43
N ILE A 72 -12.90 -3.03 -6.27
CA ILE A 72 -13.36 -1.67 -6.57
C ILE A 72 -13.69 -1.49 -8.05
N THR A 73 -14.59 -0.55 -8.34
CA THR A 73 -14.89 -0.16 -9.73
C THR A 73 -13.69 0.57 -10.33
N VAL A 74 -13.16 0.05 -11.45
CA VAL A 74 -12.10 0.70 -12.21
C VAL A 74 -12.65 1.24 -13.52
N THR A 75 -12.62 2.55 -13.71
CA THR A 75 -13.05 3.21 -14.94
C THR A 75 -11.87 3.25 -15.92
N ALA A 76 -12.08 2.73 -17.14
CA ALA A 76 -11.10 2.81 -18.21
C ALA A 76 -11.13 4.21 -18.87
N LEU A 77 -9.96 4.83 -19.01
CA LEU A 77 -9.77 6.05 -19.77
C LEU A 77 -9.18 5.71 -21.14
N THR A 78 -9.46 6.52 -22.14
CA THR A 78 -8.94 6.35 -23.50
C THR A 78 -7.54 6.96 -23.70
N ALA A 79 -7.12 7.83 -22.78
CA ALA A 79 -5.84 8.55 -22.81
C ALA A 79 -5.27 8.71 -21.39
N ALA A 80 -4.07 9.31 -21.30
CA ALA A 80 -3.46 9.65 -20.02
C ALA A 80 -4.40 10.51 -19.16
N PRO A 81 -4.42 10.31 -17.83
CA PRO A 81 -5.35 10.99 -16.93
C PRO A 81 -5.12 12.51 -16.97
N THR A 82 -6.22 13.24 -16.95
CA THR A 82 -6.26 14.70 -16.86
C THR A 82 -6.69 15.13 -15.46
N TYR A 83 -6.58 16.44 -15.17
CA TYR A 83 -7.09 16.99 -13.91
C TYR A 83 -8.62 16.78 -13.77
N ASN A 84 -9.36 16.89 -14.87
CA ASN A 84 -10.82 16.66 -14.88
C ASN A 84 -11.17 15.20 -14.49
N ASP A 85 -10.35 14.24 -14.88
CA ASP A 85 -10.55 12.83 -14.48
C ASP A 85 -10.37 12.66 -12.97
N LEU A 86 -9.42 13.39 -12.37
CA LEU A 86 -9.23 13.39 -10.91
C LEU A 86 -10.41 14.07 -10.19
N VAL A 87 -10.94 15.18 -10.73
CA VAL A 87 -12.13 15.83 -10.19
C VAL A 87 -13.35 14.91 -10.27
N THR A 88 -13.50 14.20 -11.40
CA THR A 88 -14.56 13.19 -11.56
C THR A 88 -14.41 12.05 -10.56
N LEU A 89 -13.19 11.59 -10.33
CA LEU A 89 -12.87 10.55 -9.34
C LEU A 89 -13.17 11.02 -7.92
N TRP A 90 -12.84 12.27 -7.60
CA TRP A 90 -13.20 12.91 -6.33
C TRP A 90 -14.73 12.96 -6.15
N GLY A 91 -15.48 13.33 -7.18
CA GLY A 91 -16.94 13.34 -7.14
C GLY A 91 -17.58 11.97 -6.90
N LYS A 92 -16.95 10.87 -7.37
CA LYS A 92 -17.41 9.50 -7.10
C LYS A 92 -17.21 9.06 -5.66
N LEU A 93 -16.34 9.72 -4.91
CA LEU A 93 -16.08 9.48 -3.49
C LEU A 93 -16.79 10.50 -2.58
N SER A 94 -17.93 11.09 -3.04
CA SER A 94 -18.68 12.13 -2.31
C SER A 94 -19.10 11.75 -0.90
N ASP A 95 -19.38 10.46 -0.66
CA ASP A 95 -19.79 9.95 0.65
C ASP A 95 -18.61 9.63 1.59
N TYR A 96 -17.36 9.74 1.07
CA TYR A 96 -16.12 9.40 1.75
C TYR A 96 -15.09 10.51 1.60
N ASN A 97 -14.02 10.47 2.40
CA ASN A 97 -12.94 11.44 2.30
C ASN A 97 -11.94 11.05 1.21
N PHE A 98 -11.75 11.90 0.25
CA PHE A 98 -10.70 11.76 -0.77
C PHE A 98 -9.35 12.15 -0.18
N ASN A 99 -8.71 11.24 0.56
CA ASN A 99 -7.49 11.55 1.33
C ASN A 99 -6.22 10.85 0.79
N THR A 100 -6.36 9.80 -0.02
CA THR A 100 -5.22 9.03 -0.52
C THR A 100 -5.42 8.62 -1.97
N ILE A 101 -4.35 8.76 -2.76
CA ILE A 101 -4.26 8.25 -4.14
C ILE A 101 -3.07 7.30 -4.21
N LEU A 102 -3.30 6.06 -4.65
CA LEU A 102 -2.27 5.10 -5.01
C LEU A 102 -2.07 5.15 -6.52
N ALA A 103 -0.84 5.25 -7.00
CA ALA A 103 -0.56 5.31 -8.43
C ALA A 103 0.59 4.38 -8.82
N GLY A 104 0.41 3.65 -9.92
CA GLY A 104 1.47 2.91 -10.59
C GLY A 104 2.51 3.86 -11.20
N THR A 105 3.65 3.33 -11.61
CA THR A 105 4.79 4.17 -12.03
C THR A 105 4.47 5.09 -13.20
N THR A 106 3.84 4.56 -14.26
CA THR A 106 3.49 5.37 -15.45
C THR A 106 2.37 6.37 -15.13
N ALA A 107 1.38 5.93 -14.35
CA ALA A 107 0.29 6.79 -13.91
C ALA A 107 0.79 7.95 -13.03
N LEU A 108 1.70 7.69 -12.11
CA LEU A 108 2.34 8.72 -11.29
C LEU A 108 3.08 9.74 -12.15
N GLN A 109 3.87 9.27 -13.13
CA GLN A 109 4.56 10.16 -14.07
C GLN A 109 3.59 11.02 -14.90
N ALA A 110 2.46 10.44 -15.31
CA ALA A 110 1.43 11.19 -16.04
C ALA A 110 0.80 12.27 -15.15
N LEU A 111 0.43 11.93 -13.91
CA LEU A 111 -0.13 12.89 -12.95
C LEU A 111 0.81 14.06 -12.67
N LEU A 112 2.09 13.79 -12.46
CA LEU A 112 3.09 14.83 -12.20
C LEU A 112 3.37 15.73 -13.42
N LYS A 113 2.95 15.34 -14.63
CA LYS A 113 3.05 16.16 -15.85
C LYS A 113 1.86 17.09 -16.06
N ILE A 114 0.76 16.90 -15.35
CA ILE A 114 -0.42 17.76 -15.40
C ILE A 114 -0.04 19.18 -14.95
N THR A 115 -0.56 20.19 -15.62
CA THR A 115 -0.18 21.61 -15.40
C THR A 115 -0.48 22.05 -13.98
N GLU A 116 -1.61 21.63 -13.43
CA GLU A 116 -2.07 21.96 -12.08
C GLU A 116 -1.16 21.37 -10.97
N PHE A 117 -0.44 20.31 -11.27
CA PHE A 117 0.59 19.76 -10.36
C PHE A 117 1.94 20.47 -10.46
N LYS A 118 2.18 21.17 -11.60
CA LYS A 118 3.42 21.94 -11.83
C LYS A 118 3.33 23.35 -11.29
N ASP A 119 2.14 23.87 -11.10
CA ASP A 119 1.93 25.22 -10.59
C ASP A 119 2.66 25.39 -9.23
N ALA A 120 3.42 26.48 -9.12
CA ALA A 120 4.25 26.76 -7.96
C ALA A 120 3.44 26.89 -6.66
N GLN A 121 2.22 27.38 -6.74
CA GLN A 121 1.34 27.51 -5.55
C GLN A 121 0.76 26.18 -5.09
N ALA A 122 0.37 25.30 -6.02
CA ALA A 122 -0.08 23.95 -5.71
C ALA A 122 1.07 23.05 -5.25
N SER A 123 2.30 23.31 -5.73
CA SER A 123 3.49 22.50 -5.41
C SER A 123 4.21 22.87 -4.12
N LEU A 124 3.85 23.94 -3.43
CA LEU A 124 4.44 24.34 -2.15
C LEU A 124 4.34 23.25 -1.08
N ASN A 125 3.24 22.51 -1.07
CA ASN A 125 3.03 21.39 -0.15
C ASN A 125 3.90 20.17 -0.49
N ILE A 126 4.29 19.99 -1.75
CA ILE A 126 5.16 18.90 -2.20
C ILE A 126 6.60 19.11 -1.71
N LYS A 127 7.07 20.36 -1.74
CA LYS A 127 8.46 20.70 -1.39
C LYS A 127 8.71 20.81 0.11
N GLY A 128 7.68 21.18 0.90
CA GLY A 128 7.84 21.44 2.35
C GLY A 128 7.73 20.22 3.26
N ALA A 129 6.92 19.20 2.90
CA ALA A 129 6.59 18.09 3.80
C ALA A 129 7.19 16.74 3.41
N GLY A 130 7.94 16.64 2.31
CA GLY A 130 8.47 15.35 1.81
C GLY A 130 7.40 14.35 1.37
N LYS A 131 6.13 14.77 1.31
CA LYS A 131 4.99 13.96 0.85
C LYS A 131 4.43 14.60 -0.41
N LEU A 132 4.10 13.76 -1.39
CA LEU A 132 3.38 14.20 -2.58
C LEU A 132 1.91 14.41 -2.20
N ILE A 133 1.44 15.64 -2.23
CA ILE A 133 0.05 16.00 -1.99
C ILE A 133 -0.53 16.54 -3.30
N THR A 134 -1.71 16.06 -3.68
CA THR A 134 -2.40 16.54 -4.87
C THR A 134 -3.04 17.90 -4.62
N PRO A 135 -3.36 18.70 -5.68
CA PRO A 135 -4.10 19.94 -5.53
C PRO A 135 -5.47 19.77 -4.82
N LEU A 136 -6.04 18.57 -4.86
CA LEU A 136 -7.29 18.21 -4.17
C LEU A 136 -7.07 17.79 -2.69
N GLY A 137 -5.87 17.91 -2.15
CA GLY A 137 -5.54 17.63 -0.76
C GLY A 137 -5.25 16.17 -0.43
N ALA A 138 -5.34 15.24 -1.39
CA ALA A 138 -5.04 13.83 -1.17
C ALA A 138 -3.53 13.56 -1.19
N THR A 139 -3.08 12.64 -0.35
CA THR A 139 -1.70 12.14 -0.37
C THR A 139 -1.50 11.19 -1.54
N LEU A 140 -0.52 11.47 -2.40
CA LEU A 140 -0.18 10.63 -3.54
C LEU A 140 0.95 9.66 -3.17
N ILE A 141 0.68 8.37 -3.30
CA ILE A 141 1.60 7.29 -2.93
C ILE A 141 1.98 6.49 -4.18
N HIS A 142 3.27 6.35 -4.42
CA HIS A 142 3.79 5.49 -5.47
C HIS A 142 3.75 4.02 -5.04
N VAL A 143 3.11 3.17 -5.85
CA VAL A 143 3.03 1.72 -5.63
C VAL A 143 3.63 0.99 -6.83
N PRO A 144 4.95 0.68 -6.82
CA PRO A 144 5.62 0.02 -7.95
C PRO A 144 5.11 -1.37 -8.27
N SER A 145 4.47 -2.04 -7.30
CA SER A 145 3.92 -3.40 -7.46
C SER A 145 2.52 -3.44 -8.08
N MET A 146 1.88 -2.28 -8.23
CA MET A 146 0.61 -2.14 -8.94
C MET A 146 0.84 -2.00 -10.44
N ASP A 147 -0.17 -2.30 -11.26
CA ASP A 147 -0.14 -2.02 -12.71
C ASP A 147 0.27 -0.57 -12.96
N ALA A 148 1.25 -0.39 -13.85
CA ALA A 148 1.89 0.90 -14.08
C ALA A 148 0.92 2.02 -14.48
N LYS A 149 -0.21 1.68 -15.12
CA LYS A 149 -1.22 2.60 -15.64
C LYS A 149 -2.47 2.74 -14.78
N LYS A 150 -2.49 2.12 -13.60
CA LYS A 150 -3.64 2.22 -12.68
C LYS A 150 -3.45 3.30 -11.64
N ILE A 151 -4.57 3.91 -11.27
CA ILE A 151 -4.72 4.88 -10.19
C ILE A 151 -5.86 4.39 -9.31
N ILE A 152 -5.69 4.41 -8.00
CA ILE A 152 -6.74 4.11 -7.03
C ILE A 152 -6.84 5.29 -6.09
N ALA A 153 -8.02 5.91 -6.02
CA ALA A 153 -8.34 6.90 -4.99
C ALA A 153 -9.16 6.22 -3.90
N LEU A 154 -8.87 6.53 -2.66
CA LEU A 154 -9.54 5.89 -1.53
C LEU A 154 -9.58 6.78 -0.29
N ASP A 155 -10.54 6.49 0.58
CA ASP A 155 -10.49 6.91 1.98
C ASP A 155 -9.77 5.85 2.81
N LYS A 156 -8.54 6.16 3.23
CA LYS A 156 -7.69 5.22 4.00
C LYS A 156 -8.31 4.78 5.33
N ASN A 157 -9.32 5.51 5.85
CA ASN A 157 -9.93 5.20 7.14
C ASN A 157 -11.09 4.19 7.01
N CYS A 158 -11.66 4.05 5.79
CA CYS A 158 -12.89 3.29 5.56
C CYS A 158 -12.72 2.22 4.46
N ALA A 159 -11.74 2.32 3.57
CA ALA A 159 -11.64 1.44 2.42
C ALA A 159 -11.10 0.05 2.78
N LEU A 160 -10.07 -0.01 3.62
CA LEU A 160 -9.31 -1.23 3.88
C LEU A 160 -8.88 -1.29 5.33
N GLU A 161 -8.95 -2.47 5.92
CA GLU A 161 -8.41 -2.79 7.24
C GLU A 161 -7.28 -3.80 7.12
N MET A 162 -6.20 -3.59 7.90
CA MET A 162 -5.10 -4.54 8.00
C MET A 162 -5.27 -5.39 9.25
N VAL A 163 -5.35 -6.70 9.07
CA VAL A 163 -5.41 -7.69 10.15
C VAL A 163 -4.03 -8.32 10.31
N GLN A 164 -3.46 -8.25 11.51
CA GLN A 164 -2.15 -8.82 11.83
C GLN A 164 -2.28 -9.99 12.81
N ALA A 165 -1.54 -11.06 12.57
CA ALA A 165 -1.42 -12.18 13.53
C ALA A 165 -0.14 -12.01 14.34
N GLY A 166 -0.12 -11.03 15.24
CA GLY A 166 1.04 -10.71 16.09
C GLY A 166 2.05 -9.76 15.46
N ASP A 167 3.11 -9.49 16.20
CA ASP A 167 4.20 -8.61 15.80
C ASP A 167 5.16 -9.27 14.80
N VAL A 168 6.15 -8.51 14.34
CA VAL A 168 7.24 -9.03 13.53
C VAL A 168 8.06 -10.01 14.37
N LEU A 169 8.14 -11.26 13.91
CA LEU A 169 8.91 -12.31 14.54
C LEU A 169 10.33 -12.32 13.98
N THR A 170 11.31 -12.40 14.89
CA THR A 170 12.72 -12.54 14.54
C THR A 170 13.27 -13.76 15.26
N ASP A 171 13.65 -14.79 14.50
CA ASP A 171 14.21 -16.03 15.00
C ASP A 171 15.68 -16.14 14.63
N TYR A 172 16.50 -16.59 15.55
CA TYR A 172 17.94 -16.81 15.35
C TYR A 172 18.30 -18.28 15.57
N ASP A 173 19.17 -18.80 14.73
CA ASP A 173 19.67 -20.15 14.82
C ASP A 173 21.12 -20.25 14.37
N LYS A 174 21.90 -21.16 15.01
CA LYS A 174 23.30 -21.42 14.69
C LYS A 174 23.45 -22.81 14.10
N LEU A 175 23.98 -22.86 12.90
CA LEU A 175 24.38 -24.11 12.24
C LEU A 175 25.84 -24.40 12.57
N ILE A 176 26.08 -25.09 13.67
CA ILE A 176 27.45 -25.35 14.21
C ILE A 176 28.24 -26.22 13.24
N ASP A 177 27.58 -27.19 12.59
CA ASP A 177 28.16 -28.09 11.59
C ASP A 177 28.70 -27.37 10.35
N ARG A 178 28.13 -26.20 10.02
CA ARG A 178 28.49 -25.39 8.85
C ARG A 178 29.16 -24.07 9.20
N GLN A 179 29.35 -23.78 10.49
CA GLN A 179 29.86 -22.51 11.01
C GLN A 179 29.11 -21.29 10.46
N MET A 180 27.78 -21.40 10.41
CA MET A 180 26.87 -20.36 9.91
C MET A 180 25.87 -19.93 10.97
N GLU A 181 25.47 -18.65 10.91
CA GLU A 181 24.33 -18.13 11.67
C GLU A 181 23.19 -17.81 10.70
N ARG A 182 21.97 -18.03 11.17
CA ARG A 182 20.72 -17.73 10.44
C ARG A 182 19.88 -16.78 11.27
N ALA A 183 19.29 -15.79 10.61
CA ALA A 183 18.26 -14.94 11.18
C ALA A 183 17.05 -14.92 10.24
N ALA A 184 15.88 -15.27 10.74
CA ALA A 184 14.62 -15.19 10.02
C ALA A 184 13.82 -14.00 10.55
N VAL A 185 13.38 -13.12 9.64
CA VAL A 185 12.45 -12.03 9.97
C VAL A 185 11.16 -12.27 9.22
N SER A 186 10.04 -12.35 9.92
CA SER A 186 8.73 -12.59 9.30
C SER A 186 7.62 -11.79 9.97
N ALA A 187 6.60 -11.45 9.17
CA ALA A 187 5.36 -10.85 9.61
C ALA A 187 4.18 -11.58 8.95
N VAL A 188 3.08 -11.69 9.66
CA VAL A 188 1.84 -12.30 9.17
C VAL A 188 0.75 -11.26 9.18
N ALA A 189 0.22 -10.92 8.00
CA ALA A 189 -0.84 -9.94 7.84
C ALA A 189 -1.78 -10.32 6.70
N GLY A 190 -3.00 -9.83 6.76
CA GLY A 190 -4.01 -9.89 5.72
C GLY A 190 -4.75 -8.57 5.63
N PHE A 191 -5.56 -8.43 4.61
CA PHE A 191 -6.34 -7.21 4.36
C PHE A 191 -7.79 -7.59 4.11
N ALA A 192 -8.70 -6.78 4.63
CA ALA A 192 -10.12 -6.88 4.40
C ALA A 192 -10.66 -5.56 3.89
N GLN A 193 -11.56 -5.60 2.92
CA GLN A 193 -12.26 -4.42 2.43
C GLN A 193 -13.45 -4.13 3.36
N ILE A 194 -13.52 -2.89 3.88
CA ILE A 194 -14.61 -2.50 4.79
C ILE A 194 -15.80 -1.98 3.97
N TYR A 195 -15.57 -0.94 3.16
CA TYR A 195 -16.59 -0.34 2.31
C TYR A 195 -16.11 -0.29 0.86
N GLY A 196 -16.80 -1.03 -0.03
CA GLY A 196 -16.46 -1.08 -1.45
C GLY A 196 -16.57 0.27 -2.17
N GLY A 197 -17.48 1.14 -1.72
CA GLY A 197 -17.63 2.50 -2.24
C GLY A 197 -16.53 3.48 -1.82
N ALA A 198 -15.78 3.17 -0.76
CA ALA A 198 -14.73 4.03 -0.22
C ALA A 198 -13.44 4.04 -1.04
N ALA A 199 -13.39 3.30 -2.13
CA ALA A 199 -12.27 3.30 -3.07
C ALA A 199 -12.78 3.20 -4.52
N GLN A 200 -12.13 3.92 -5.43
CA GLN A 200 -12.45 3.96 -6.86
C GLN A 200 -11.16 3.96 -7.68
N GLY A 201 -11.19 3.33 -8.85
CA GLY A 201 -10.02 3.21 -9.71
C GLY A 201 -10.18 3.87 -11.07
N LEU A 202 -9.02 4.24 -11.66
CA LEU A 202 -8.87 4.61 -13.07
C LEU A 202 -7.77 3.75 -13.69
N SER A 203 -7.92 3.43 -14.99
CA SER A 203 -6.88 2.80 -15.81
C SER A 203 -6.85 3.40 -17.22
N TYR A 204 -5.70 3.44 -17.88
CA TYR A 204 -5.56 3.97 -19.25
C TYR A 204 -4.53 3.21 -20.08
#